data_01db812b5397bb5997034c72db0751ae
#
_entry.id   01db812b5397bb5997034c72db0751ae
#
_cell.length_a   1.000
_cell.length_b   1.000
_cell.length_c   1.000
_cell.angle_alpha   90.00
_cell.angle_beta   90.00
_cell.angle_gamma   90.00
#
_symmetry.space_group_name_H-M   'P 1'
#
loop_
_entity.id
_entity.type
_entity.pdbx_description
1 polymer ?
#
loop_
_entity_poly.entity_id
_entity_poly.type
_entity_poly.pdbx_seq_one_letter_code
_entity_poly.pdbx_strand_id
1 'polypeptide(L)'
;MTALSIRKRLALEVARKIRNNRKEMHPLKQLFWECTQRCNLHCKHCGSDCKRTSEVKDMPAADFLRVIDSITPHVDPNEVNIIITGGEPLMRNDLEEVGLALYRRGYPWGLVSNGLYLTADCLQGLMAAGLHTITISLDGFAGEHNWLRGHPDSYDRAMDAIKRLVHEPELTW
;
A
#
# COMPACT_ATOMS: atom_id res chain seq x y z
N MET A 1 16.50 -9.32 -35.66
CA MET A 1 16.75 -8.76 -34.31
C MET A 1 17.47 -7.44 -34.44
N THR A 2 16.81 -6.33 -34.17
CA THR A 2 17.41 -4.98 -34.28
C THR A 2 18.41 -4.78 -33.14
N ALA A 3 19.67 -4.51 -33.46
CA ALA A 3 20.72 -4.24 -32.49
C ALA A 3 20.39 -2.99 -31.67
N LEU A 4 20.54 -3.06 -30.35
CA LEU A 4 20.36 -1.91 -29.45
C LEU A 4 21.33 -0.79 -29.80
N SER A 5 20.86 0.46 -29.86
CA SER A 5 21.72 1.62 -30.05
C SER A 5 22.76 1.76 -28.93
N ILE A 6 23.90 2.40 -29.21
CA ILE A 6 24.98 2.63 -28.24
C ILE A 6 24.45 3.32 -26.96
N ARG A 7 23.54 4.30 -27.10
CA ARG A 7 22.90 5.00 -25.96
C ARG A 7 22.13 4.03 -25.07
N LYS A 8 21.33 3.12 -25.67
CA LYS A 8 20.57 2.12 -24.90
C LYS A 8 21.49 1.11 -24.20
N ARG A 9 22.59 0.70 -24.86
CA ARG A 9 23.57 -0.19 -24.24
C ARG A 9 24.25 0.47 -23.04
N LEU A 10 24.66 1.73 -23.16
CA LEU A 10 25.26 2.49 -22.07
C LEU A 10 24.29 2.67 -20.90
N ALA A 11 23.03 3.03 -21.17
CA ALA A 11 22.00 3.15 -20.15
C ALA A 11 21.75 1.85 -19.40
N LEU A 12 21.74 0.70 -20.11
CA LEU A 12 21.62 -0.62 -19.48
C LEU A 12 22.82 -0.97 -18.60
N GLU A 13 24.04 -0.63 -19.01
CA GLU A 13 25.23 -0.86 -18.20
C GLU A 13 25.25 0.00 -16.93
N VAL A 14 24.85 1.28 -17.03
CA VAL A 14 24.71 2.15 -15.87
C VAL A 14 23.63 1.60 -14.92
N ALA A 15 22.46 1.22 -15.44
CA ALA A 15 21.41 0.61 -14.65
C ALA A 15 21.84 -0.68 -13.97
N ARG A 16 22.65 -1.51 -14.66
CA ARG A 16 23.21 -2.74 -14.09
C ARG A 16 24.16 -2.44 -12.93
N LYS A 17 25.06 -1.46 -13.08
CA LYS A 17 26.00 -1.04 -12.02
C LYS A 17 25.22 -0.50 -10.80
N ILE A 18 24.22 0.36 -11.00
CA ILE A 18 23.38 0.89 -9.92
C ILE A 18 22.66 -0.25 -9.20
N ARG A 19 22.08 -1.20 -9.94
CA ARG A 19 21.39 -2.36 -9.35
C ARG A 19 22.34 -3.24 -8.55
N ASN A 20 23.55 -3.49 -9.04
CA ASN A 20 24.53 -4.29 -8.32
C ASN A 20 24.99 -3.60 -7.03
N ASN A 21 25.27 -2.29 -7.09
CA ASN A 21 25.61 -1.49 -5.91
C ASN A 21 24.50 -1.53 -4.85
N ARG A 22 23.23 -1.40 -5.27
CA ARG A 22 22.08 -1.54 -4.36
C ARG A 22 21.98 -2.93 -3.71
N LYS A 23 22.36 -4.00 -4.44
CA LYS A 23 22.39 -5.36 -3.87
C LYS A 23 23.45 -5.51 -2.77
N GLU A 24 24.59 -4.83 -2.91
CA GLU A 24 25.64 -4.83 -1.90
C GLU A 24 25.29 -4.00 -0.68
N MET A 25 24.60 -2.86 -0.88
CA MET A 25 24.19 -1.94 0.19
C MET A 25 22.96 -2.39 0.96
N HIS A 26 22.10 -3.22 0.36
CA HIS A 26 20.80 -3.66 0.93
C HIS A 26 19.97 -2.54 1.58
N PRO A 27 19.76 -1.38 0.93
CA PRO A 27 19.04 -0.28 1.55
C PRO A 27 17.58 -0.65 1.78
N LEU A 28 17.05 -0.34 2.96
CA LEU A 28 15.62 -0.42 3.22
C LEU A 28 14.89 0.59 2.33
N LYS A 29 13.95 0.13 1.50
CA LYS A 29 13.15 0.98 0.60
C LYS A 29 11.66 0.87 0.83
N GLN A 30 11.22 -0.25 1.37
CA GLN A 30 9.81 -0.49 1.69
C GLN A 30 9.70 -1.25 3.00
N LEU A 31 8.74 -0.84 3.82
CA LEU A 31 8.34 -1.54 5.03
C LEU A 31 6.84 -1.79 4.94
N PHE A 32 6.44 -3.04 5.08
CA PHE A 32 5.03 -3.43 5.11
C PHE A 32 4.56 -3.58 6.54
N TRP A 33 3.43 -2.98 6.86
CA TRP A 33 2.72 -3.19 8.10
C TRP A 33 1.37 -3.88 7.86
N GLU A 34 1.28 -5.14 8.23
CA GLU A 34 0.00 -5.85 8.32
C GLU A 34 -0.75 -5.39 9.56
N CYS A 35 -1.49 -4.29 9.42
CA CYS A 35 -2.02 -3.52 10.54
C CYS A 35 -3.22 -4.15 11.23
N THR A 36 -3.89 -5.09 10.57
CA THR A 36 -5.06 -5.82 11.09
C THR A 36 -5.26 -7.15 10.36
N GLN A 37 -5.80 -8.13 11.04
CA GLN A 37 -6.30 -9.38 10.43
C GLN A 37 -7.81 -9.32 10.13
N ARG A 38 -8.47 -8.22 10.46
CA ARG A 38 -9.88 -8.03 10.11
C ARG A 38 -10.02 -7.62 8.65
N CYS A 39 -11.03 -8.16 7.97
CA CYS A 39 -11.36 -7.83 6.59
C CYS A 39 -12.88 -7.81 6.40
N ASN A 40 -13.37 -6.88 5.60
CA ASN A 40 -14.78 -6.79 5.21
C ASN A 40 -15.14 -7.72 4.04
N LEU A 41 -14.16 -8.43 3.48
CA LEU A 41 -14.33 -9.47 2.46
C LEU A 41 -13.86 -10.84 2.98
N HIS A 42 -14.27 -11.91 2.29
CA HIS A 42 -13.83 -13.28 2.54
C HIS A 42 -13.41 -13.93 1.22
N CYS A 43 -12.24 -13.51 0.74
CA CYS A 43 -11.73 -13.92 -0.57
C CYS A 43 -11.32 -15.39 -0.58
N LYS A 44 -11.69 -16.13 -1.64
CA LYS A 44 -11.39 -17.57 -1.80
C LYS A 44 -9.89 -17.87 -1.88
N HIS A 45 -9.08 -16.89 -2.26
CA HIS A 45 -7.62 -17.01 -2.44
C HIS A 45 -6.82 -16.29 -1.33
N CYS A 46 -7.48 -15.88 -0.23
CA CYS A 46 -6.82 -15.15 0.84
C CYS A 46 -5.78 -16.03 1.55
N GLY A 47 -4.50 -15.69 1.42
CA GLY A 47 -3.42 -16.42 2.08
C GLY A 47 -3.38 -16.24 3.60
N SER A 48 -3.96 -15.15 4.12
CA SER A 48 -4.01 -14.82 5.56
C SER A 48 -5.33 -15.24 6.23
N ASP A 49 -6.27 -15.86 5.50
CA ASP A 49 -7.61 -16.27 5.99
C ASP A 49 -8.32 -15.18 6.83
N CYS A 50 -8.18 -13.93 6.40
CA CYS A 50 -8.75 -12.79 7.09
C CYS A 50 -10.28 -12.83 7.10
N LYS A 51 -10.88 -12.47 8.24
CA LYS A 51 -12.33 -12.48 8.47
C LYS A 51 -12.80 -11.14 9.03
N ARG A 52 -14.12 -10.97 9.13
CA ARG A 52 -14.71 -9.74 9.67
C ARG A 52 -14.32 -9.49 11.13
N THR A 53 -14.10 -10.54 11.87
CA THR A 53 -13.59 -10.53 13.26
C THR A 53 -12.29 -11.33 13.32
N SER A 54 -11.39 -10.96 14.21
CA SER A 54 -10.15 -11.68 14.47
C SER A 54 -10.01 -11.92 15.97
N GLU A 55 -9.50 -13.09 16.35
CA GLU A 55 -9.10 -13.40 17.72
C GLU A 55 -7.79 -12.70 18.10
N VAL A 56 -6.98 -12.39 17.10
CA VAL A 56 -5.74 -11.63 17.26
C VAL A 56 -6.07 -10.14 17.29
N LYS A 57 -5.68 -9.47 18.38
CA LYS A 57 -5.86 -8.02 18.51
C LYS A 57 -4.94 -7.29 17.52
N ASP A 58 -5.43 -6.20 16.95
CA ASP A 58 -4.59 -5.30 16.15
C ASP A 58 -3.44 -4.75 17.02
N MET A 59 -2.25 -4.66 16.44
CA MET A 59 -1.14 -3.95 17.07
C MET A 59 -1.56 -2.48 17.32
N PRO A 60 -1.41 -1.95 18.53
CA PRO A 60 -1.65 -0.54 18.80
C PRO A 60 -0.82 0.37 17.89
N ALA A 61 -1.40 1.47 17.41
CA ALA A 61 -0.69 2.43 16.57
C ALA A 61 0.61 2.93 17.22
N ALA A 62 0.57 3.20 18.53
CA ALA A 62 1.75 3.64 19.28
C ALA A 62 2.90 2.63 19.26
N ASP A 63 2.60 1.33 19.24
CA ASP A 63 3.63 0.29 19.18
C ASP A 63 4.28 0.24 17.80
N PHE A 64 3.48 0.36 16.74
CA PHE A 64 4.00 0.47 15.38
C PHE A 64 4.87 1.73 15.21
N LEU A 65 4.41 2.89 15.70
CA LEU A 65 5.18 4.12 15.62
C LEU A 65 6.50 4.04 16.39
N ARG A 66 6.56 3.30 17.52
CA ARG A 66 7.85 3.02 18.20
C ARG A 66 8.79 2.18 17.35
N VAL A 67 8.27 1.22 16.55
CA VAL A 67 9.10 0.50 15.57
C VAL A 67 9.66 1.46 14.53
N ILE A 68 8.83 2.35 13.97
CA ILE A 68 9.27 3.39 13.04
C ILE A 68 10.36 4.28 13.66
N ASP A 69 10.14 4.75 14.88
CA ASP A 69 11.12 5.58 15.60
C ASP A 69 12.46 4.85 15.82
N SER A 70 12.43 3.52 16.01
CA SER A 70 13.64 2.71 16.19
C SER A 70 14.49 2.56 14.93
N ILE A 71 13.87 2.58 13.74
CA ILE A 71 14.61 2.47 12.47
C ILE A 71 15.06 3.82 11.92
N THR A 72 14.40 4.92 12.30
CA THR A 72 14.66 6.28 11.80
C THR A 72 16.14 6.70 11.88
N PRO A 73 16.92 6.37 12.93
CA PRO A 73 18.35 6.72 12.98
C PRO A 73 19.23 6.01 11.95
N HIS A 74 18.71 4.97 11.29
CA HIS A 74 19.47 4.08 10.40
C HIS A 74 19.11 4.25 8.92
N VAL A 75 18.12 5.08 8.59
CA VAL A 75 17.61 5.26 7.23
C VAL A 75 17.35 6.74 6.94
N ASP A 76 17.25 7.09 5.65
CA ASP A 76 16.59 8.34 5.26
C ASP A 76 15.08 8.08 5.17
N PRO A 77 14.26 8.70 6.04
CA PRO A 77 12.81 8.48 6.04
C PRO A 77 12.16 8.73 4.68
N ASN A 78 12.59 9.75 3.93
CA ASN A 78 12.03 10.09 2.64
C ASN A 78 12.29 9.02 1.56
N GLU A 79 13.22 8.12 1.80
CA GLU A 79 13.56 7.03 0.89
C GLU A 79 12.91 5.69 1.24
N VAL A 80 12.18 5.60 2.35
CA VAL A 80 11.51 4.39 2.84
C VAL A 80 10.01 4.55 2.74
N ASN A 81 9.38 3.84 1.82
CA ASN A 81 7.92 3.85 1.68
C ASN A 81 7.27 2.89 2.68
N ILE A 82 6.37 3.39 3.52
CA ILE A 82 5.61 2.57 4.46
C ILE A 82 4.31 2.13 3.78
N ILE A 83 4.14 0.83 3.58
CA ILE A 83 2.94 0.26 2.97
C ILE A 83 2.08 -0.37 4.05
N ILE A 84 0.91 0.20 4.26
CA ILE A 84 -0.08 -0.32 5.21
C ILE A 84 -0.96 -1.33 4.50
N THR A 85 -1.01 -2.53 5.03
CA THR A 85 -1.75 -3.67 4.51
C THR A 85 -2.35 -4.48 5.66
N GLY A 86 -2.77 -5.72 5.41
CA GLY A 86 -3.32 -6.63 6.41
C GLY A 86 -4.48 -7.42 5.82
N GLY A 87 -5.57 -7.55 6.56
CA GLY A 87 -6.86 -7.92 5.99
C GLY A 87 -7.37 -6.77 5.10
N GLU A 88 -8.05 -5.81 5.71
CA GLU A 88 -8.40 -4.55 5.06
C GLU A 88 -8.02 -3.39 6.00
N PRO A 89 -7.05 -2.56 5.63
CA PRO A 89 -6.61 -1.44 6.49
C PRO A 89 -7.73 -0.48 6.86
N LEU A 90 -8.69 -0.24 5.96
CA LEU A 90 -9.84 0.63 6.20
C LEU A 90 -10.85 0.09 7.25
N MET A 91 -10.57 -1.07 7.84
CA MET A 91 -11.26 -1.58 9.04
C MET A 91 -10.71 -0.99 10.35
N ARG A 92 -9.59 -0.27 10.31
CA ARG A 92 -9.05 0.47 11.46
C ARG A 92 -9.66 1.86 11.54
N ASN A 93 -9.84 2.35 12.77
CA ASN A 93 -10.39 3.68 13.03
C ASN A 93 -9.31 4.75 13.25
N ASP A 94 -8.04 4.32 13.40
CA ASP A 94 -6.89 5.18 13.73
C ASP A 94 -5.92 5.35 12.54
N LEU A 95 -6.34 4.95 11.34
CA LEU A 95 -5.47 4.92 10.17
C LEU A 95 -5.01 6.32 9.73
N GLU A 96 -5.89 7.31 9.78
CA GLU A 96 -5.56 8.71 9.45
C GLU A 96 -4.57 9.29 10.46
N GLU A 97 -4.75 8.98 11.75
CA GLU A 97 -3.82 9.40 12.80
C GLU A 97 -2.43 8.81 12.59
N VAL A 98 -2.36 7.51 12.28
CA VAL A 98 -1.10 6.83 11.95
C VAL A 98 -0.46 7.43 10.71
N GLY A 99 -1.23 7.64 9.65
CA GLY A 99 -0.77 8.25 8.40
C GLY A 99 -0.16 9.62 8.62
N LEU A 100 -0.85 10.49 9.35
CA LEU A 100 -0.35 11.81 9.70
C LEU A 100 0.93 11.74 10.56
N ALA A 101 1.02 10.77 11.46
CA ALA A 101 2.21 10.55 12.29
C ALA A 101 3.42 10.10 11.46
N LEU A 102 3.21 9.26 10.43
CA LEU A 102 4.24 8.86 9.46
C LEU A 102 4.69 10.05 8.61
N TYR A 103 3.75 10.80 8.06
CA TYR A 103 4.01 11.99 7.26
C TYR A 103 4.87 13.00 8.03
N ARG A 104 4.52 13.30 9.29
CA ARG A 104 5.29 14.20 10.17
C ARG A 104 6.71 13.72 10.46
N ARG A 105 6.97 12.41 10.34
CA ARG A 105 8.29 11.80 10.47
C ARG A 105 9.08 11.77 9.16
N GLY A 106 8.49 12.27 8.08
CA GLY A 106 9.10 12.31 6.75
C GLY A 106 8.98 11.00 5.96
N TYR A 107 8.17 10.05 6.42
CA TYR A 107 7.95 8.80 5.68
C TYR A 107 6.81 8.97 4.67
N PRO A 108 7.06 8.77 3.36
CA PRO A 108 5.99 8.54 2.41
C PRO A 108 5.27 7.25 2.80
N TRP A 109 3.95 7.27 2.78
CA TRP A 109 3.16 6.11 3.12
C TRP A 109 2.03 5.86 2.13
N GLY A 110 1.64 4.62 2.03
CA GLY A 110 0.55 4.20 1.18
C GLY A 110 -0.19 3.01 1.76
N LEU A 111 -1.27 2.60 1.11
CA LEU A 111 -2.03 1.44 1.54
C LEU A 111 -2.42 0.53 0.38
N VAL A 112 -2.67 -0.74 0.72
CA VAL A 112 -3.27 -1.73 -0.18
C VAL A 112 -4.67 -2.01 0.33
N SER A 113 -5.69 -1.75 -0.50
CA SER A 113 -7.10 -1.89 -0.14
C SER A 113 -7.88 -2.69 -1.19
N ASN A 114 -8.94 -3.34 -0.75
CA ASN A 114 -9.93 -3.94 -1.64
C ASN A 114 -10.92 -2.90 -2.23
N GLY A 115 -10.85 -1.64 -1.79
CA GLY A 115 -11.64 -0.53 -2.29
C GLY A 115 -13.07 -0.44 -1.75
N LEU A 116 -13.57 -1.45 -1.02
CA LEU A 116 -14.98 -1.52 -0.61
C LEU A 116 -15.41 -0.36 0.30
N TYR A 117 -14.49 0.10 1.16
CA TYR A 117 -14.73 1.20 2.12
C TYR A 117 -14.08 2.52 1.69
N LEU A 118 -13.45 2.59 0.52
CA LEU A 118 -12.83 3.81 0.04
C LEU A 118 -13.88 4.78 -0.53
N THR A 119 -14.62 5.44 0.36
CA THR A 119 -15.55 6.52 0.00
C THR A 119 -14.79 7.81 -0.33
N ALA A 120 -15.49 8.82 -0.86
CA ALA A 120 -14.89 10.14 -1.12
C ALA A 120 -14.37 10.78 0.18
N ASP A 121 -15.17 10.75 1.25
CA ASP A 121 -14.78 11.31 2.56
C ASP A 121 -13.58 10.57 3.17
N CYS A 122 -13.56 9.22 3.06
CA CYS A 122 -12.43 8.42 3.50
C CYS A 122 -11.15 8.79 2.74
N LEU A 123 -11.23 8.89 1.42
CA LEU A 123 -10.08 9.31 0.60
C LEU A 123 -9.59 10.70 0.99
N GLN A 124 -10.49 11.65 1.18
CA GLN A 124 -10.14 13.01 1.59
C GLN A 124 -9.42 13.02 2.96
N GLY A 125 -9.89 12.24 3.93
CA GLY A 125 -9.22 12.09 5.24
C GLY A 125 -7.81 11.51 5.12
N LEU A 126 -7.65 10.46 4.31
CA LEU A 126 -6.35 9.84 4.05
C LEU A 126 -5.40 10.80 3.33
N MET A 127 -5.87 11.57 2.34
CA MET A 127 -5.09 12.59 1.65
C MET A 127 -4.63 13.68 2.61
N ALA A 128 -5.53 14.18 3.47
CA ALA A 128 -5.18 15.14 4.51
C ALA A 128 -4.17 14.61 5.52
N ALA A 129 -4.12 13.29 5.72
CA ALA A 129 -3.12 12.59 6.53
C ALA A 129 -1.80 12.32 5.78
N GLY A 130 -1.65 12.75 4.52
CA GLY A 130 -0.43 12.61 3.72
C GLY A 130 -0.31 11.28 2.98
N LEU A 131 -1.43 10.65 2.62
CA LEU A 131 -1.42 9.47 1.75
C LEU A 131 -0.67 9.79 0.46
N HIS A 132 0.35 8.98 0.14
CA HIS A 132 1.21 9.18 -1.03
C HIS A 132 0.87 8.22 -2.17
N THR A 133 0.58 6.95 -1.83
CA THR A 133 0.22 5.94 -2.83
C THR A 133 -0.92 5.06 -2.32
N ILE A 134 -1.71 4.53 -3.26
CA ILE A 134 -2.74 3.54 -2.94
C ILE A 134 -2.79 2.46 -4.03
N THR A 135 -2.88 1.23 -3.60
CA THR A 135 -3.07 0.07 -4.49
C THR A 135 -4.47 -0.49 -4.28
N ILE A 136 -5.26 -0.57 -5.34
CA ILE A 136 -6.57 -1.24 -5.30
C ILE A 136 -6.43 -2.64 -5.87
N SER A 137 -6.89 -3.62 -5.10
CA SER A 137 -6.86 -5.02 -5.49
C SER A 137 -7.95 -5.33 -6.54
N LEU A 138 -7.55 -5.73 -7.74
CA LEU A 138 -8.44 -6.10 -8.84
C LEU A 138 -7.98 -7.43 -9.48
N ASP A 139 -8.86 -8.43 -9.57
CA ASP A 139 -8.49 -9.80 -10.00
C ASP A 139 -9.08 -10.20 -11.36
N GLY A 140 -9.77 -9.31 -12.05
CA GLY A 140 -10.40 -9.59 -13.32
C GLY A 140 -11.65 -8.77 -13.56
N PHE A 141 -12.53 -9.22 -14.44
CA PHE A 141 -13.82 -8.57 -14.68
C PHE A 141 -14.84 -8.93 -13.60
N ALA A 142 -16.01 -8.28 -13.64
CA ALA A 142 -17.01 -8.32 -12.57
C ALA A 142 -17.35 -9.74 -12.08
N GLY A 143 -17.57 -10.68 -12.99
CA GLY A 143 -17.96 -12.05 -12.63
C GLY A 143 -16.88 -12.78 -11.83
N GLU A 144 -15.67 -12.82 -12.35
CA GLU A 144 -14.52 -13.49 -11.75
C GLU A 144 -14.09 -12.79 -10.46
N HIS A 145 -14.03 -11.44 -10.49
CA HIS A 145 -13.65 -10.66 -9.33
C HIS A 145 -14.62 -10.88 -8.17
N ASN A 146 -15.92 -10.71 -8.40
CA ASN A 146 -16.94 -10.87 -7.36
C ASN A 146 -16.97 -12.29 -6.79
N TRP A 147 -16.82 -13.31 -7.65
CA TRP A 147 -16.72 -14.71 -7.22
C TRP A 147 -15.50 -14.95 -6.33
N LEU A 148 -14.33 -14.44 -6.76
CA LEU A 148 -13.07 -14.63 -6.05
C LEU A 148 -13.04 -13.88 -4.70
N ARG A 149 -13.59 -12.66 -4.68
CA ARG A 149 -13.69 -11.81 -3.49
C ARG A 149 -14.84 -12.21 -2.54
N GLY A 150 -15.76 -13.03 -3.01
CA GLY A 150 -16.91 -13.50 -2.22
C GLY A 150 -17.93 -12.40 -1.89
N HIS A 151 -18.04 -11.38 -2.76
CA HIS A 151 -18.94 -10.25 -2.55
C HIS A 151 -19.51 -9.74 -3.89
N PRO A 152 -20.85 -9.58 -4.01
CA PRO A 152 -21.49 -9.26 -5.30
C PRO A 152 -21.11 -7.90 -5.87
N ASP A 153 -20.81 -6.92 -5.02
CA ASP A 153 -20.53 -5.55 -5.43
C ASP A 153 -19.03 -5.19 -5.37
N SER A 154 -18.14 -6.17 -5.12
CA SER A 154 -16.72 -5.85 -4.89
C SER A 154 -16.06 -5.23 -6.12
N TYR A 155 -16.42 -5.67 -7.32
CA TYR A 155 -15.92 -5.11 -8.57
C TYR A 155 -16.34 -3.66 -8.76
N ASP A 156 -17.62 -3.37 -8.63
CA ASP A 156 -18.15 -2.03 -8.84
C ASP A 156 -17.57 -1.05 -7.81
N ARG A 157 -17.44 -1.47 -6.56
CA ARG A 157 -16.79 -0.67 -5.51
C ARG A 157 -15.31 -0.41 -5.79
N ALA A 158 -14.57 -1.44 -6.21
CA ALA A 158 -13.16 -1.27 -6.59
C ALA A 158 -13.02 -0.33 -7.80
N MET A 159 -13.87 -0.48 -8.82
CA MET A 159 -13.88 0.41 -9.99
C MET A 159 -14.25 1.85 -9.65
N ASP A 160 -15.20 2.06 -8.74
CA ASP A 160 -15.55 3.40 -8.26
C ASP A 160 -14.40 4.03 -7.46
N ALA A 161 -13.70 3.24 -6.65
CA ALA A 161 -12.49 3.67 -5.96
C ALA A 161 -11.40 4.09 -6.97
N ILE A 162 -11.12 3.26 -7.97
CA ILE A 162 -10.14 3.54 -9.02
C ILE A 162 -10.50 4.83 -9.78
N LYS A 163 -11.77 5.02 -10.17
CA LYS A 163 -12.20 6.23 -10.87
C LYS A 163 -11.97 7.50 -10.04
N ARG A 164 -12.20 7.44 -8.71
CA ARG A 164 -11.89 8.58 -7.82
C ARG A 164 -10.40 8.86 -7.82
N LEU A 165 -9.57 7.82 -7.64
CA LEU A 165 -8.11 7.96 -7.54
C LEU A 165 -7.48 8.53 -8.81
N VAL A 166 -7.94 8.13 -9.99
CA VAL A 166 -7.41 8.63 -11.29
C VAL A 166 -7.57 10.15 -11.44
N HIS A 167 -8.49 10.75 -10.72
CA HIS A 167 -8.72 12.20 -10.77
C HIS A 167 -8.01 12.98 -9.65
N GLU A 168 -7.26 12.29 -8.77
CA GLU A 168 -6.52 12.94 -7.68
C GLU A 168 -5.09 13.28 -8.11
N PRO A 169 -4.78 14.57 -8.35
CA PRO A 169 -3.48 14.97 -8.90
C PRO A 169 -2.33 14.86 -7.89
N GLU A 170 -2.63 14.77 -6.60
CA GLU A 170 -1.65 14.72 -5.52
C GLU A 170 -1.11 13.30 -5.28
N LEU A 171 -1.77 12.26 -5.81
CA LEU A 171 -1.27 10.89 -5.73
C LEU A 171 -0.24 10.62 -6.83
N THR A 172 0.87 10.00 -6.45
CA THR A 172 1.89 9.55 -7.41
C THR A 172 1.60 8.13 -7.89
N TRP A 173 1.85 7.92 -9.18
CA TRP A 173 1.64 6.65 -9.90
C TRP A 173 2.94 5.86 -10.02
#